data_b755399e0dc4ee6d822facad27244719
#
_entry.id   b755399e0dc4ee6d822facad27244719
#
_cell.length_a   1.000
_cell.length_b   1.000
_cell.length_c   1.000
_cell.angle_alpha   90.00
_cell.angle_beta   90.00
_cell.angle_gamma   90.00
#
_symmetry.space_group_name_H-M   'P 1'
#
loop_
_entity.id
_entity.type
_entity.pdbx_description
1 polymer ?
#
loop_
_entity_poly.entity_id
_entity_poly.type
_entity_poly.pdbx_seq_one_letter_code
_entity_poly.pdbx_strand_id
1 'polypeptide(L)'
;MGYRSSTPIIELKLTGPASRRAEMEAIWPKVREVAGDSLIFEGTETLPAQIARCLREQQLSITLSEQFTAGLLALQLSGADAPLLASEVLPAQVETLAQTAHWNVDRRSRHLADLALSIASVEDDEINIALTTPQGTHAVRLRFNASRYALHIRQEICAMMALTLVRRWLNGQDVTASQGWVQVVETHTV
;
A
#
# COMPACT_ATOMS: atom_id res chain seq x y z
N MET A 1 16.53 -21.38 6.96
CA MET A 1 15.67 -20.46 6.20
C MET A 1 14.29 -21.09 6.08
N GLY A 2 13.25 -20.37 6.42
CA GLY A 2 11.86 -20.80 6.31
C GLY A 2 11.04 -19.74 5.56
N TYR A 3 9.94 -20.17 4.97
CA TYR A 3 8.96 -19.25 4.38
C TYR A 3 7.56 -19.58 4.89
N ARG A 4 6.71 -18.56 4.96
CA ARG A 4 5.28 -18.69 5.22
C ARG A 4 4.53 -17.96 4.12
N SER A 5 3.64 -18.65 3.46
CA SER A 5 2.72 -18.05 2.49
C SER A 5 1.43 -17.65 3.20
N SER A 6 1.12 -16.37 3.13
CA SER A 6 -0.15 -15.80 3.56
C SER A 6 -0.55 -14.82 2.46
N THR A 7 -1.33 -15.32 1.49
CA THR A 7 -1.76 -14.49 0.35
C THR A 7 -2.30 -13.15 0.83
N PRO A 8 -1.85 -12.01 0.28
CA PRO A 8 -0.96 -11.86 -0.88
C PRO A 8 0.55 -11.82 -0.56
N ILE A 9 0.97 -12.07 0.67
CA ILE A 9 2.34 -11.89 1.14
C ILE A 9 3.04 -13.24 1.32
N ILE A 10 4.31 -13.28 0.94
CA ILE A 10 5.23 -14.38 1.28
C ILE A 10 6.23 -13.84 2.30
N GLU A 11 6.20 -14.38 3.51
CA GLU A 11 7.18 -14.06 4.54
C GLU A 11 8.42 -14.96 4.39
N LEU A 12 9.58 -14.34 4.32
CA LEU A 12 10.87 -15.02 4.44
C LEU A 12 11.42 -14.84 5.86
N LYS A 13 11.78 -15.94 6.51
CA LYS A 13 12.35 -15.93 7.86
C LYS A 13 13.72 -16.60 7.88
N LEU A 14 14.69 -15.92 8.49
CA LEU A 14 15.96 -16.52 8.89
C LEU A 14 15.88 -16.84 10.37
N THR A 15 15.98 -18.11 10.73
CA THR A 15 15.96 -18.58 12.12
C THR A 15 17.23 -19.34 12.41
N GLY A 16 17.85 -19.06 13.54
CA GLY A 16 19.06 -19.72 13.98
C GLY A 16 19.42 -19.38 15.44
N PRO A 17 20.44 -20.02 16.02
CA PRO A 17 20.90 -19.70 17.37
C PRO A 17 21.44 -18.26 17.43
N ALA A 18 21.28 -17.61 18.57
CA ALA A 18 21.72 -16.23 18.78
C ALA A 18 23.22 -16.02 18.50
N SER A 19 24.04 -17.05 18.72
CA SER A 19 25.49 -17.05 18.42
C SER A 19 25.81 -16.89 16.93
N ARG A 20 24.87 -17.19 16.04
CA ARG A 20 25.03 -17.04 14.58
C ARG A 20 24.31 -15.83 14.00
N ARG A 21 23.89 -14.89 14.83
CA ARG A 21 23.14 -13.70 14.42
C ARG A 21 23.89 -12.90 13.36
N ALA A 22 25.18 -12.64 13.57
CA ALA A 22 25.99 -11.89 12.63
C ALA A 22 26.07 -12.55 11.23
N GLU A 23 26.12 -13.87 11.17
CA GLU A 23 26.10 -14.62 9.90
C GLU A 23 24.75 -14.49 9.21
N MET A 24 23.64 -14.52 9.98
CA MET A 24 22.30 -14.34 9.42
C MET A 24 22.10 -12.92 8.90
N GLU A 25 22.56 -11.91 9.65
CA GLU A 25 22.50 -10.51 9.23
C GLU A 25 23.33 -10.25 7.96
N ALA A 26 24.46 -10.93 7.78
CA ALA A 26 25.28 -10.83 6.58
C ALA A 26 24.61 -11.38 5.30
N ILE A 27 23.62 -12.27 5.45
CA ILE A 27 22.86 -12.82 4.31
C ILE A 27 21.75 -11.85 3.86
N TRP A 28 21.26 -11.01 4.75
CA TRP A 28 20.09 -10.17 4.52
C TRP A 28 20.21 -9.21 3.32
N PRO A 29 21.35 -8.55 3.07
CA PRO A 29 21.54 -7.71 1.89
C PRO A 29 21.31 -8.47 0.57
N LYS A 30 21.75 -9.74 0.50
CA LYS A 30 21.53 -10.58 -0.68
C LYS A 30 20.05 -10.97 -0.86
N VAL A 31 19.33 -11.16 0.24
CA VAL A 31 17.87 -11.39 0.18
C VAL A 31 17.16 -10.14 -0.36
N ARG A 32 17.55 -8.96 0.08
CA ARG A 32 17.00 -7.68 -0.44
C ARG A 32 17.26 -7.51 -1.94
N GLU A 33 18.48 -7.78 -2.37
CA GLU A 33 18.86 -7.70 -3.77
C GLU A 33 18.00 -8.61 -4.66
N VAL A 34 17.81 -9.86 -4.23
CA VAL A 34 16.98 -10.83 -4.96
C VAL A 34 15.50 -10.47 -4.93
N ALA A 35 14.99 -9.99 -3.80
CA ALA A 35 13.59 -9.57 -3.66
C ALA A 35 13.28 -8.31 -4.48
N GLY A 36 14.24 -7.38 -4.61
CA GLY A 36 14.09 -6.16 -5.38
C GLY A 36 12.79 -5.42 -5.06
N ASP A 37 12.06 -4.99 -6.10
CA ASP A 37 10.78 -4.28 -5.96
C ASP A 37 9.66 -5.13 -5.35
N SER A 38 9.81 -6.46 -5.29
CA SER A 38 8.87 -7.34 -4.60
C SER A 38 8.95 -7.26 -3.08
N LEU A 39 9.96 -6.59 -2.53
CA LEU A 39 10.10 -6.37 -1.10
C LEU A 39 9.07 -5.33 -0.62
N ILE A 40 8.08 -5.79 0.14
CA ILE A 40 6.99 -4.94 0.65
C ILE A 40 7.39 -4.30 1.98
N PHE A 41 7.95 -5.06 2.92
CA PHE A 41 8.45 -4.55 4.20
C PHE A 41 9.44 -5.52 4.83
N GLU A 42 10.17 -5.04 5.83
CA GLU A 42 11.12 -5.82 6.63
C GLU A 42 10.88 -5.58 8.12
N GLY A 43 11.27 -6.56 8.92
CA GLY A 43 11.18 -6.50 10.38
C GLY A 43 10.04 -7.36 10.92
N THR A 44 9.67 -7.13 12.17
CA THR A 44 8.64 -7.90 12.89
C THR A 44 7.29 -7.19 12.95
N GLU A 45 7.26 -5.89 12.63
CA GLU A 45 6.02 -5.11 12.54
C GLU A 45 5.29 -5.40 11.22
N THR A 46 3.98 -5.36 11.24
CA THR A 46 3.17 -5.43 10.03
C THR A 46 3.33 -4.17 9.17
N LEU A 47 3.02 -4.24 7.89
CA LEU A 47 3.08 -3.07 7.00
C LEU A 47 2.25 -1.88 7.51
N PRO A 48 0.98 -2.05 7.96
CA PRO A 48 0.22 -0.94 8.55
C PRO A 48 0.90 -0.35 9.80
N ALA A 49 1.48 -1.17 10.67
CA ALA A 49 2.16 -0.70 11.87
C ALA A 49 3.42 0.12 11.56
N GLN A 50 4.21 -0.31 10.58
CA GLN A 50 5.36 0.46 10.11
C GLN A 50 4.95 1.82 9.53
N ILE A 51 3.91 1.85 8.69
CA ILE A 51 3.38 3.09 8.13
C ILE A 51 2.88 4.01 9.23
N ALA A 52 2.07 3.50 10.16
CA ALA A 52 1.53 4.28 11.28
C ALA A 52 2.65 4.89 12.13
N ARG A 53 3.69 4.13 12.42
CA ARG A 53 4.87 4.63 13.14
C ARG A 53 5.58 5.73 12.36
N CYS A 54 5.86 5.53 11.07
CA CYS A 54 6.53 6.54 10.24
C CYS A 54 5.70 7.83 10.12
N LEU A 55 4.38 7.73 9.98
CA LEU A 55 3.49 8.88 9.95
C LEU A 55 3.56 9.67 11.26
N ARG A 56 3.51 8.99 12.42
CA ARG A 56 3.64 9.65 13.73
C ARG A 56 5.01 10.31 13.92
N GLU A 57 6.08 9.62 13.58
CA GLU A 57 7.46 10.14 13.69
C GLU A 57 7.67 11.39 12.83
N GLN A 58 7.05 11.45 11.66
CA GLN A 58 7.12 12.58 10.73
C GLN A 58 6.01 13.62 10.98
N GLN A 59 5.15 13.41 11.98
CA GLN A 59 4.01 14.27 12.31
C GLN A 59 3.04 14.47 11.13
N LEU A 60 2.85 13.44 10.32
CA LEU A 60 1.98 13.44 9.15
C LEU A 60 0.65 12.78 9.47
N SER A 61 -0.43 13.35 8.96
CA SER A 61 -1.79 12.83 9.03
C SER A 61 -2.23 12.27 7.68
N ILE A 62 -3.21 11.35 7.70
CA ILE A 62 -3.75 10.73 6.50
C ILE A 62 -5.28 10.72 6.50
N THR A 63 -5.89 10.83 5.33
CA THR A 63 -7.31 10.58 5.09
C THR A 63 -7.49 9.48 4.05
N LEU A 64 -8.56 8.69 4.16
CA LEU A 64 -8.83 7.55 3.30
C LEU A 64 -10.18 7.67 2.58
N SER A 65 -10.25 7.13 1.37
CA SER A 65 -11.49 6.88 0.66
C SER A 65 -11.44 5.50 -0.01
N GLU A 66 -12.39 4.65 0.31
CA GLU A 66 -12.43 3.27 -0.11
C GLU A 66 -13.73 2.93 -0.81
N GLN A 67 -13.64 2.40 -2.02
CA GLN A 67 -14.76 1.80 -2.71
C GLN A 67 -14.62 0.27 -2.73
N PHE A 68 -13.58 -0.23 -3.38
CA PHE A 68 -13.38 -1.66 -3.60
C PHE A 68 -12.99 -2.42 -2.33
N THR A 69 -12.16 -1.84 -1.48
CA THR A 69 -11.65 -2.47 -0.26
C THR A 69 -12.62 -2.44 0.92
N ALA A 70 -13.74 -1.71 0.78
CA ALA A 70 -14.87 -1.72 1.72
C ALA A 70 -14.51 -1.50 3.19
N GLY A 71 -13.55 -0.62 3.48
CA GLY A 71 -13.11 -0.27 4.84
C GLY A 71 -11.90 -1.06 5.35
N LEU A 72 -11.30 -1.92 4.54
CA LEU A 72 -10.16 -2.74 4.94
C LEU A 72 -8.94 -1.89 5.29
N LEU A 73 -8.64 -0.81 4.53
CA LEU A 73 -7.55 0.12 4.84
C LEU A 73 -7.80 0.84 6.16
N ALA A 74 -9.03 1.33 6.37
CA ALA A 74 -9.42 1.98 7.60
C ALA A 74 -9.24 1.06 8.81
N LEU A 75 -9.67 -0.20 8.69
CA LEU A 75 -9.49 -1.22 9.71
C LEU A 75 -8.02 -1.46 10.02
N GLN A 76 -7.17 -1.61 9.00
CA GLN A 76 -5.75 -1.90 9.16
C GLN A 76 -4.98 -0.72 9.77
N LEU A 77 -5.22 0.51 9.31
CA LEU A 77 -4.53 1.69 9.79
C LEU A 77 -5.03 2.12 11.18
N SER A 78 -6.34 2.03 11.45
CA SER A 78 -6.87 2.29 12.80
C SER A 78 -6.38 1.26 13.81
N GLY A 79 -6.33 -0.02 13.42
CA GLY A 79 -5.78 -1.08 14.28
C GLY A 79 -4.27 -0.93 14.57
N ALA A 80 -3.56 -0.16 13.76
CA ALA A 80 -2.16 0.20 13.94
C ALA A 80 -1.96 1.57 14.59
N ASP A 81 -3.01 2.23 15.04
CA ASP A 81 -2.99 3.57 15.67
C ASP A 81 -2.34 4.62 14.75
N ALA A 82 -2.68 4.59 13.46
CA ALA A 82 -2.24 5.59 12.50
C ALA A 82 -2.95 6.95 12.76
N PRO A 83 -2.30 8.10 12.46
CA PRO A 83 -2.90 9.42 12.57
C PRO A 83 -3.92 9.66 11.46
N LEU A 84 -5.01 8.90 11.50
CA LEU A 84 -6.11 8.91 10.53
C LEU A 84 -7.13 10.00 10.92
N LEU A 85 -7.26 11.05 10.08
CA LEU A 85 -8.20 12.16 10.34
C LEU A 85 -9.61 11.83 9.89
N ALA A 86 -9.77 11.14 8.77
CA ALA A 86 -11.06 10.74 8.23
C ALA A 86 -10.94 9.48 7.37
N SER A 87 -12.01 8.72 7.32
CA SER A 87 -12.15 7.57 6.43
C SER A 87 -13.57 7.49 5.91
N GLU A 88 -13.71 7.33 4.61
CA GLU A 88 -14.98 7.17 3.90
C GLU A 88 -15.02 5.82 3.20
N VAL A 89 -16.13 5.10 3.36
CA VAL A 89 -16.43 3.92 2.53
C VAL A 89 -17.58 4.30 1.60
N LEU A 90 -17.32 4.28 0.31
CA LEU A 90 -18.24 4.75 -0.73
C LEU A 90 -18.74 3.57 -1.58
N PRO A 91 -19.96 3.67 -2.15
CA PRO A 91 -20.40 2.74 -3.18
C PRO A 91 -19.43 2.71 -4.36
N ALA A 92 -19.31 1.55 -5.00
CA ALA A 92 -18.51 1.43 -6.21
C ALA A 92 -19.05 2.37 -7.31
N GLN A 93 -18.16 3.20 -7.84
CA GLN A 93 -18.43 4.09 -8.97
C GLN A 93 -17.27 3.96 -9.94
N VAL A 94 -17.60 3.84 -11.23
CA VAL A 94 -16.58 3.81 -12.27
C VAL A 94 -15.98 5.20 -12.44
N GLU A 95 -14.67 5.30 -12.20
CA GLU A 95 -13.94 6.55 -12.29
C GLU A 95 -12.76 6.42 -13.27
N THR A 96 -12.49 7.48 -14.00
CA THR A 96 -11.20 7.59 -14.71
C THR A 96 -10.08 7.81 -13.71
N LEU A 97 -8.83 7.48 -14.09
CA LEU A 97 -7.68 7.68 -13.22
C LEU A 97 -7.51 9.16 -12.83
N ALA A 98 -7.74 10.07 -13.78
CA ALA A 98 -7.69 11.52 -13.53
C ALA A 98 -8.78 11.98 -12.54
N GLN A 99 -9.99 11.41 -12.61
CA GLN A 99 -11.06 11.71 -11.64
C GLN A 99 -10.68 11.25 -10.24
N THR A 100 -10.16 10.01 -10.11
CA THR A 100 -9.69 9.49 -8.82
C THR A 100 -8.60 10.40 -8.22
N ALA A 101 -7.63 10.84 -9.05
CA ALA A 101 -6.58 11.77 -8.61
C ALA A 101 -7.17 13.11 -8.14
N HIS A 102 -8.09 13.69 -8.92
CA HIS A 102 -8.74 14.96 -8.58
C HIS A 102 -9.52 14.88 -7.26
N TRP A 103 -10.38 13.86 -7.10
CA TRP A 103 -11.13 13.64 -5.86
C TRP A 103 -10.22 13.44 -4.65
N ASN A 104 -9.06 12.81 -4.86
CA ASN A 104 -8.10 12.60 -3.77
C ASN A 104 -7.47 13.92 -3.28
N VAL A 105 -7.19 14.86 -4.20
CA VAL A 105 -6.74 16.23 -3.86
C VAL A 105 -7.82 16.96 -3.05
N ASP A 106 -9.08 16.89 -3.49
CA ASP A 106 -10.19 17.53 -2.79
C ASP A 106 -10.38 16.98 -1.37
N ARG A 107 -10.28 15.65 -1.20
CA ARG A 107 -10.37 15.00 0.12
C ARG A 107 -9.25 15.43 1.04
N ARG A 108 -8.02 15.46 0.54
CA ARG A 108 -6.88 15.96 1.31
C ARG A 108 -7.14 17.38 1.82
N SER A 109 -7.60 18.26 0.96
CA SER A 109 -7.89 19.65 1.29
C SER A 109 -9.06 19.79 2.28
N ARG A 110 -10.13 19.03 2.07
CA ARG A 110 -11.33 19.04 2.92
C ARG A 110 -11.03 18.65 4.37
N HIS A 111 -10.20 17.65 4.55
CA HIS A 111 -9.85 17.13 5.88
C HIS A 111 -8.59 17.76 6.47
N LEU A 112 -7.95 18.70 5.77
CA LEU A 112 -6.68 19.31 6.17
C LEU A 112 -5.62 18.26 6.52
N ALA A 113 -5.63 17.14 5.78
CA ALA A 113 -4.67 16.07 5.98
C ALA A 113 -3.38 16.33 5.20
N ASP A 114 -2.26 15.76 5.67
CA ASP A 114 -1.00 15.81 4.94
C ASP A 114 -1.02 14.87 3.75
N LEU A 115 -1.68 13.73 3.90
CA LEU A 115 -1.82 12.69 2.88
C LEU A 115 -3.29 12.36 2.64
N ALA A 116 -3.63 12.04 1.40
CA ALA A 116 -4.88 11.36 1.07
C ALA A 116 -4.60 10.10 0.24
N LEU A 117 -5.28 9.02 0.56
CA LEU A 117 -5.18 7.74 -0.14
C LEU A 117 -6.58 7.28 -0.53
N SER A 118 -6.77 7.01 -1.82
CA SER A 118 -8.05 6.54 -2.35
C SER A 118 -7.90 5.26 -3.14
N ILE A 119 -8.87 4.36 -2.99
CA ILE A 119 -9.06 3.20 -3.86
C ILE A 119 -10.43 3.31 -4.49
N ALA A 120 -10.47 3.46 -5.81
CA ALA A 120 -11.69 3.53 -6.60
C ALA A 120 -11.86 2.29 -7.47
N SER A 121 -13.12 1.89 -7.66
CA SER A 121 -13.48 0.78 -8.54
C SER A 121 -13.39 1.21 -10.00
N VAL A 122 -13.00 0.28 -10.86
CA VAL A 122 -13.06 0.39 -12.32
C VAL A 122 -13.70 -0.89 -12.84
N GLU A 123 -14.13 -0.90 -14.09
CA GLU A 123 -14.63 -2.11 -14.74
C GLU A 123 -13.49 -3.11 -15.04
N ASP A 124 -13.86 -4.37 -15.29
CA ASP A 124 -12.97 -5.41 -15.84
C ASP A 124 -11.71 -5.74 -15.03
N ASP A 125 -11.85 -6.01 -13.74
CA ASP A 125 -10.72 -6.40 -12.88
C ASP A 125 -9.64 -5.32 -12.71
N GLU A 126 -10.00 -4.07 -12.94
CA GLU A 126 -9.14 -2.91 -12.72
C GLU A 126 -9.54 -2.11 -11.49
N ILE A 127 -8.57 -1.48 -10.87
CA ILE A 127 -8.74 -0.54 -9.78
C ILE A 127 -7.85 0.69 -9.98
N ASN A 128 -8.31 1.84 -9.53
CA ASN A 128 -7.48 3.02 -9.40
C ASN A 128 -7.05 3.19 -7.94
N ILE A 129 -5.78 3.49 -7.73
CA ILE A 129 -5.24 3.92 -6.44
C ILE A 129 -4.61 5.29 -6.63
N ALA A 130 -4.95 6.25 -5.77
CA ALA A 130 -4.35 7.57 -5.78
C ALA A 130 -3.78 7.92 -4.40
N LEU A 131 -2.54 8.40 -4.36
CA LEU A 131 -1.86 8.96 -3.21
C LEU A 131 -1.57 10.43 -3.48
N THR A 132 -2.19 11.33 -2.72
CA THR A 132 -1.89 12.77 -2.71
C THR A 132 -1.04 13.10 -1.50
N THR A 133 0.04 13.84 -1.74
CA THR A 133 1.06 14.22 -0.77
C THR A 133 1.30 15.73 -0.84
N PRO A 134 2.10 16.33 0.03
CA PRO A 134 2.52 17.73 -0.11
C PRO A 134 3.29 18.03 -1.41
N GLN A 135 3.91 17.00 -2.03
CA GLN A 135 4.71 17.16 -3.26
C GLN A 135 3.91 16.95 -4.54
N GLY A 136 2.69 16.43 -4.45
CA GLY A 136 1.84 16.17 -5.61
C GLY A 136 1.01 14.90 -5.46
N THR A 137 0.33 14.54 -6.54
CA THR A 137 -0.54 13.36 -6.59
C THR A 137 0.04 12.32 -7.54
N HIS A 138 0.11 11.09 -7.05
CA HIS A 138 0.46 9.90 -7.82
C HIS A 138 -0.76 8.99 -7.90
N ALA A 139 -1.23 8.71 -9.09
CA ALA A 139 -2.33 7.79 -9.31
C ALA A 139 -1.93 6.69 -10.28
N VAL A 140 -2.38 5.47 -9.98
CA VAL A 140 -2.09 4.28 -10.79
C VAL A 140 -3.38 3.52 -11.03
N ARG A 141 -3.55 3.02 -12.25
CA ARG A 141 -4.54 2.01 -12.59
C ARG A 141 -3.85 0.66 -12.62
N LEU A 142 -4.38 -0.26 -11.84
CA LEU A 142 -3.87 -1.61 -11.71
C LEU A 142 -4.88 -2.60 -12.26
N ARG A 143 -4.39 -3.62 -12.97
CA ARG A 143 -5.14 -4.78 -13.42
C ARG A 143 -4.65 -6.01 -12.68
N PHE A 144 -5.56 -6.84 -12.17
CA PHE A 144 -5.18 -8.12 -11.56
C PHE A 144 -4.64 -9.09 -12.61
N ASN A 145 -3.51 -9.74 -12.29
CA ASN A 145 -2.90 -10.74 -13.17
C ASN A 145 -3.74 -12.03 -13.28
N ALA A 146 -4.69 -12.25 -12.37
CA ALA A 146 -5.61 -13.37 -12.42
C ALA A 146 -7.02 -12.94 -11.98
N SER A 147 -7.98 -13.01 -12.89
CA SER A 147 -9.41 -12.75 -12.64
C SER A 147 -10.06 -13.75 -11.69
N ARG A 148 -9.37 -14.85 -11.35
CA ARG A 148 -9.90 -15.96 -10.53
C ARG A 148 -9.70 -15.80 -9.03
N TYR A 149 -9.06 -14.72 -8.57
CA TYR A 149 -8.95 -14.51 -7.13
C TYR A 149 -10.32 -14.24 -6.51
N ALA A 150 -10.57 -14.86 -5.36
CA ALA A 150 -11.75 -14.55 -4.57
C ALA A 150 -11.76 -13.06 -4.17
N LEU A 151 -12.95 -12.49 -4.01
CA LEU A 151 -13.09 -11.04 -3.76
C LEU A 151 -12.23 -10.56 -2.59
N HIS A 152 -12.24 -11.28 -1.46
CA HIS A 152 -11.44 -10.89 -0.29
C HIS A 152 -9.93 -10.86 -0.57
N ILE A 153 -9.42 -11.81 -1.38
CA ILE A 153 -8.00 -11.80 -1.80
C ILE A 153 -7.68 -10.57 -2.66
N ARG A 154 -8.58 -10.23 -3.57
CA ARG A 154 -8.42 -9.02 -4.40
C ARG A 154 -8.43 -7.74 -3.55
N GLN A 155 -9.31 -7.68 -2.54
CA GLN A 155 -9.35 -6.57 -1.59
C GLN A 155 -8.05 -6.47 -0.77
N GLU A 156 -7.51 -7.59 -0.30
CA GLU A 156 -6.23 -7.62 0.40
C GLU A 156 -5.05 -7.20 -0.48
N ILE A 157 -5.02 -7.65 -1.75
CA ILE A 157 -4.01 -7.20 -2.72
C ILE A 157 -4.10 -5.68 -2.92
N CYS A 158 -5.32 -5.13 -3.10
CA CYS A 158 -5.50 -3.69 -3.28
C CYS A 158 -5.05 -2.89 -2.06
N ALA A 159 -5.44 -3.33 -0.86
CA ALA A 159 -5.03 -2.67 0.38
C ALA A 159 -3.50 -2.69 0.54
N MET A 160 -2.88 -3.85 0.29
CA MET A 160 -1.42 -3.98 0.31
C MET A 160 -0.75 -3.05 -0.70
N MET A 161 -1.25 -2.97 -1.93
CA MET A 161 -0.71 -2.08 -2.97
C MET A 161 -0.84 -0.61 -2.57
N ALA A 162 -1.99 -0.20 -2.05
CA ALA A 162 -2.22 1.16 -1.58
C ALA A 162 -1.26 1.54 -0.44
N LEU A 163 -1.10 0.66 0.55
CA LEU A 163 -0.15 0.86 1.64
C LEU A 163 1.31 0.85 1.14
N THR A 164 1.62 0.08 0.11
CA THR A 164 2.95 0.07 -0.49
C THR A 164 3.29 1.43 -1.15
N LEU A 165 2.32 2.09 -1.80
CA LEU A 165 2.53 3.45 -2.32
C LEU A 165 2.89 4.42 -1.19
N VAL A 166 2.16 4.39 -0.09
CA VAL A 166 2.43 5.23 1.09
C VAL A 166 3.83 4.94 1.66
N ARG A 167 4.17 3.66 1.86
CA ARG A 167 5.49 3.27 2.38
C ARG A 167 6.63 3.74 1.48
N ARG A 168 6.48 3.54 0.16
CA ARG A 168 7.51 3.95 -0.80
C ARG A 168 7.71 5.46 -0.77
N TRP A 169 6.65 6.23 -0.73
CA TRP A 169 6.73 7.68 -0.58
C TRP A 169 7.42 8.10 0.72
N LEU A 170 7.03 7.53 1.87
CA LEU A 170 7.64 7.80 3.17
C LEU A 170 9.15 7.50 3.20
N ASN A 171 9.61 6.57 2.38
CA ASN A 171 11.02 6.19 2.24
C ASN A 171 11.75 6.91 1.10
N GLY A 172 11.12 7.89 0.43
CA GLY A 172 11.72 8.61 -0.70
C GLY A 172 11.99 7.74 -1.93
N GLN A 173 11.25 6.63 -2.07
CA GLN A 173 11.35 5.73 -3.22
C GLN A 173 10.34 6.13 -4.31
N ASP A 174 10.57 5.66 -5.53
CA ASP A 174 9.56 5.79 -6.60
C ASP A 174 8.25 5.14 -6.12
N VAL A 175 7.16 5.92 -6.14
CA VAL A 175 5.85 5.49 -5.66
C VAL A 175 5.28 4.38 -6.54
N THR A 176 5.56 4.42 -7.84
CA THR A 176 5.02 3.50 -8.83
C THR A 176 5.92 2.28 -9.00
N ALA A 177 5.49 1.12 -8.51
CA ALA A 177 6.20 -0.14 -8.72
C ALA A 177 5.22 -1.25 -9.10
N SER A 178 5.60 -2.05 -10.09
CA SER A 178 4.89 -3.28 -10.43
C SER A 178 5.12 -4.34 -9.36
N GLN A 179 4.06 -5.11 -9.08
CA GLN A 179 4.09 -6.23 -8.15
C GLN A 179 3.53 -7.48 -8.87
N GLY A 180 3.99 -8.66 -8.47
CA GLY A 180 3.63 -9.90 -9.15
C GLY A 180 2.13 -10.23 -9.23
N TRP A 181 1.29 -9.58 -8.39
CA TRP A 181 -0.16 -9.78 -8.35
C TRP A 181 -0.95 -8.90 -9.33
N VAL A 182 -0.37 -7.77 -9.73
CA VAL A 182 -1.01 -6.75 -10.54
C VAL A 182 -0.07 -6.21 -11.60
N GLN A 183 -0.65 -5.74 -12.69
CA GLN A 183 0.02 -5.01 -13.75
C GLN A 183 -0.37 -3.53 -13.66
N VAL A 184 0.59 -2.64 -13.75
CA VAL A 184 0.32 -1.21 -13.93
C VAL A 184 -0.13 -0.99 -15.39
N VAL A 185 -1.35 -0.49 -15.56
CA VAL A 185 -1.97 -0.23 -16.87
C VAL A 185 -1.81 1.23 -17.27
N GLU A 186 -1.97 2.12 -16.30
CA GLU A 186 -1.92 3.56 -16.51
C GLU A 186 -1.34 4.25 -15.27
N THR A 187 -0.61 5.34 -15.46
CA THR A 187 -0.11 6.21 -14.39
C THR A 187 -0.49 7.65 -14.67
N HIS A 188 -0.77 8.40 -13.61
CA HIS A 188 -1.09 9.82 -13.68
C HIS A 188 -0.41 10.55 -12.51
N THR A 189 0.31 11.62 -12.81
CA THR A 189 1.01 12.45 -11.82
C THR A 189 0.62 13.90 -12.02
N VAL A 190 0.26 14.57 -10.94
CA VAL A 190 -0.10 16.00 -10.92
C VAL A 190 0.70 16.73 -9.84
#